data_256bdaa89d2fbde793d5d62c70cc6d9c
#
_entry.id   256bdaa89d2fbde793d5d62c70cc6d9c
#
_cell.length_a   1.000
_cell.length_b   1.000
_cell.length_c   1.000
_cell.angle_alpha   90.00
_cell.angle_beta   90.00
_cell.angle_gamma   90.00
#
_symmetry.space_group_name_H-M   'P 1'
#
loop_
_entity.id
_entity.type
_entity.pdbx_description
1 polymer ?
#
loop_
_entity_poly.entity_id
_entity_poly.type
_entity_poly.pdbx_seq_one_letter_code
_entity_poly.pdbx_strand_id
1 'polypeptide(L)'
;MRLKNLIFLFIPVLVTCQEAKDTEIWGPVPDEVYTISDSAPPTDAIILFDGSDLSKWKPRWGKDKSEWQINKDGSVTVVFDDTGGIETKENFGSGQLHVEWKTSEDTSFTNQKRSNSGVFLQGRYEIQILDSYKSPTYVNGQAGSVYKQYIPLVNASRKPGEWQSYDIIFDAPKFNSDGKKIKSGYFTVFHNGVLIHNHVEILGTTENVGPPKNISHGDGPIALQNHCCSQISFRNIWVRELN
;
A
#
# COMPACT_ATOMS: atom_id res chain seq x y z
N MET A 1 -20.52 -27.16 -77.66
CA MET A 1 -19.60 -26.53 -76.69
C MET A 1 -20.36 -25.34 -76.05
N ARG A 2 -20.84 -25.50 -74.82
CA ARG A 2 -21.62 -24.46 -74.12
C ARG A 2 -20.64 -23.66 -73.23
N LEU A 3 -20.51 -22.34 -73.59
CA LEU A 3 -19.79 -21.40 -72.74
C LEU A 3 -20.63 -21.13 -71.48
N LYS A 4 -20.07 -21.42 -70.32
CA LYS A 4 -20.63 -20.97 -69.04
C LYS A 4 -20.15 -19.57 -68.75
N ASN A 5 -21.06 -18.61 -68.76
CA ASN A 5 -20.79 -17.24 -68.32
C ASN A 5 -20.60 -17.26 -66.80
N LEU A 6 -19.39 -16.93 -66.37
CA LEU A 6 -19.06 -16.72 -64.95
C LEU A 6 -19.38 -15.25 -64.62
N ILE A 7 -20.41 -15.02 -63.83
CA ILE A 7 -20.76 -13.68 -63.35
C ILE A 7 -19.91 -13.44 -62.06
N PHE A 8 -18.94 -12.53 -62.16
CA PHE A 8 -18.20 -12.01 -61.00
C PHE A 8 -19.08 -10.99 -60.29
N LEU A 9 -19.55 -11.34 -59.10
CA LEU A 9 -20.22 -10.42 -58.17
C LEU A 9 -19.14 -9.56 -57.51
N PHE A 10 -19.01 -8.31 -57.90
CA PHE A 10 -18.17 -7.31 -57.23
C PHE A 10 -18.95 -6.82 -56.02
N ILE A 11 -18.57 -7.26 -54.80
CA ILE A 11 -19.05 -6.70 -53.52
C ILE A 11 -18.15 -5.48 -53.23
N PRO A 12 -18.68 -4.24 -53.27
CA PRO A 12 -17.88 -3.09 -52.87
C PRO A 12 -17.59 -3.18 -51.38
N VAL A 13 -16.30 -3.29 -51.03
CA VAL A 13 -15.85 -3.11 -49.64
C VAL A 13 -15.92 -1.60 -49.37
N LEU A 14 -16.93 -1.19 -48.62
CA LEU A 14 -17.01 0.15 -48.03
C LEU A 14 -15.88 0.28 -47.01
N VAL A 15 -14.77 0.86 -47.42
CA VAL A 15 -13.71 1.33 -46.53
C VAL A 15 -14.27 2.59 -45.84
N THR A 16 -14.85 2.45 -44.66
CA THR A 16 -15.19 3.59 -43.80
C THR A 16 -13.87 4.22 -43.35
N CYS A 17 -13.56 5.42 -43.86
CA CYS A 17 -12.46 6.22 -43.37
C CYS A 17 -12.82 6.63 -41.90
N GLN A 18 -12.16 6.05 -40.91
CA GLN A 18 -12.28 6.47 -39.53
C GLN A 18 -11.63 7.85 -39.38
N GLU A 19 -12.38 8.81 -38.84
CA GLU A 19 -11.86 10.13 -38.47
C GLU A 19 -11.41 10.13 -37.01
N ALA A 20 -10.46 11.00 -36.63
CA ALA A 20 -9.97 11.10 -35.27
C ALA A 20 -11.10 11.33 -34.25
N LYS A 21 -12.09 12.13 -34.60
CA LYS A 21 -13.27 12.41 -33.73
C LYS A 21 -14.12 11.19 -33.39
N ASP A 22 -14.05 10.11 -34.17
CA ASP A 22 -14.87 8.91 -33.96
C ASP A 22 -14.44 8.13 -32.71
N THR A 23 -13.23 8.41 -32.17
CA THR A 23 -12.67 7.80 -30.96
C THR A 23 -12.50 8.78 -29.81
N GLU A 24 -12.88 10.05 -29.99
CA GLU A 24 -12.82 11.06 -28.94
C GLU A 24 -13.94 10.85 -27.90
N ILE A 25 -13.57 10.85 -26.61
CA ILE A 25 -14.48 10.76 -25.49
C ILE A 25 -14.41 12.07 -24.71
N TRP A 26 -15.51 12.81 -24.67
CA TRP A 26 -15.58 14.16 -24.08
C TRP A 26 -16.12 14.18 -22.62
N GLY A 27 -16.41 13.03 -22.05
CA GLY A 27 -16.88 12.91 -20.67
C GLY A 27 -16.94 11.46 -20.19
N PRO A 28 -16.94 11.25 -18.87
CA PRO A 28 -16.87 12.30 -17.84
C PRO A 28 -15.51 13.01 -17.79
N VAL A 29 -15.53 14.30 -17.45
CA VAL A 29 -14.31 15.08 -17.22
C VAL A 29 -13.76 14.71 -15.84
N PRO A 30 -12.47 14.34 -15.71
CA PRO A 30 -11.87 14.01 -14.41
C PRO A 30 -11.91 15.20 -13.45
N ASP A 31 -12.10 14.92 -12.15
CA ASP A 31 -12.02 15.93 -11.11
C ASP A 31 -10.61 16.52 -11.01
N GLU A 32 -10.52 17.81 -10.68
CA GLU A 32 -9.24 18.46 -10.49
C GLU A 32 -8.69 18.17 -9.10
N VAL A 33 -7.56 17.45 -9.06
CA VAL A 33 -6.82 17.13 -7.83
C VAL A 33 -5.39 17.65 -7.96
N TYR A 34 -4.91 18.36 -6.96
CA TYR A 34 -3.57 18.94 -6.95
C TYR A 34 -2.92 18.83 -5.56
N THR A 35 -1.60 19.01 -5.51
CA THR A 35 -0.83 19.14 -4.27
C THR A 35 -0.32 20.57 -4.15
N ILE A 36 -0.32 21.11 -2.93
CA ILE A 36 0.19 22.49 -2.68
C ILE A 36 1.71 22.57 -2.60
N SER A 37 2.39 21.41 -2.48
CA SER A 37 3.84 21.23 -2.55
C SER A 37 4.16 19.76 -2.83
N ASP A 38 5.42 19.45 -3.18
CA ASP A 38 5.87 18.09 -3.50
C ASP A 38 5.68 17.08 -2.36
N SER A 39 5.61 17.54 -1.11
CA SER A 39 5.41 16.70 0.09
C SER A 39 4.00 16.80 0.68
N ALA A 40 3.14 17.66 0.12
CA ALA A 40 1.78 17.81 0.62
C ALA A 40 0.87 16.69 0.11
N PRO A 41 -0.11 16.27 0.93
CA PRO A 41 -1.15 15.38 0.45
C PRO A 41 -1.94 15.97 -0.72
N PRO A 42 -2.45 15.16 -1.64
CA PRO A 42 -3.42 15.58 -2.64
C PRO A 42 -4.69 16.16 -1.98
N THR A 43 -5.37 17.09 -2.68
CA THR A 43 -6.54 17.79 -2.12
C THR A 43 -7.74 16.89 -1.84
N ASP A 44 -7.80 15.70 -2.43
CA ASP A 44 -8.80 14.67 -2.20
C ASP A 44 -8.35 13.58 -1.21
N ALA A 45 -7.19 13.73 -0.58
CA ALA A 45 -6.68 12.76 0.39
C ALA A 45 -7.35 12.91 1.77
N ILE A 46 -7.62 11.79 2.39
CA ILE A 46 -8.01 11.70 3.80
C ILE A 46 -6.73 11.70 4.64
N ILE A 47 -6.52 12.77 5.40
CA ILE A 47 -5.35 12.88 6.29
C ILE A 47 -5.56 11.98 7.48
N LEU A 48 -4.67 11.01 7.67
CA LEU A 48 -4.69 10.10 8.81
C LEU A 48 -3.83 10.59 9.97
N PHE A 49 -2.69 11.25 9.65
CA PHE A 49 -1.81 11.86 10.65
C PHE A 49 -0.98 12.98 10.02
N ASP A 50 -1.12 14.19 10.55
CA ASP A 50 -0.42 15.41 10.13
C ASP A 50 0.52 15.98 11.22
N GLY A 51 0.65 15.27 12.34
CA GLY A 51 1.44 15.69 13.49
C GLY A 51 0.66 16.37 14.60
N SER A 52 -0.65 16.61 14.44
CA SER A 52 -1.47 17.30 15.43
C SER A 52 -1.96 16.37 16.54
N ASP A 53 -2.57 15.25 16.19
CA ASP A 53 -3.13 14.28 17.14
C ASP A 53 -3.28 12.86 16.55
N LEU A 54 -3.67 11.92 17.41
CA LEU A 54 -4.00 10.53 17.04
C LEU A 54 -5.52 10.27 17.11
N SER A 55 -6.36 11.29 16.94
CA SER A 55 -7.81 11.17 17.08
C SER A 55 -8.45 10.18 16.11
N LYS A 56 -7.83 9.96 14.94
CA LYS A 56 -8.25 8.97 13.94
C LYS A 56 -7.76 7.55 14.21
N TRP A 57 -6.93 7.36 15.24
CA TRP A 57 -6.29 6.10 15.58
C TRP A 57 -6.81 5.54 16.89
N LYS A 58 -6.70 4.23 17.06
CA LYS A 58 -6.94 3.48 18.29
C LYS A 58 -5.91 2.36 18.42
N PRO A 59 -5.65 1.83 19.60
CA PRO A 59 -4.86 0.60 19.77
C PRO A 59 -5.48 -0.56 18.96
N ARG A 60 -4.64 -1.43 18.41
CA ARG A 60 -5.12 -2.61 17.68
C ARG A 60 -5.84 -3.60 18.60
N TRP A 61 -5.34 -3.74 19.84
CA TRP A 61 -5.96 -4.56 20.86
C TRP A 61 -5.55 -4.11 22.27
N GLY A 62 -6.26 -4.59 23.28
CA GLY A 62 -5.89 -4.56 24.70
C GLY A 62 -6.26 -3.30 25.46
N LYS A 63 -5.89 -2.11 25.01
CA LYS A 63 -6.05 -0.84 25.72
C LYS A 63 -7.07 0.08 25.07
N ASP A 64 -7.61 1.02 25.83
CA ASP A 64 -8.51 2.05 25.29
C ASP A 64 -7.78 3.19 24.59
N LYS A 65 -6.49 3.41 24.91
CA LYS A 65 -5.69 4.51 24.41
C LYS A 65 -4.25 4.07 24.11
N SER A 66 -3.74 4.50 22.97
CA SER A 66 -2.32 4.34 22.61
C SER A 66 -1.43 5.25 23.47
N GLU A 67 -0.25 4.76 23.81
CA GLU A 67 0.82 5.51 24.50
C GLU A 67 1.84 6.12 23.53
N TRP A 68 1.63 6.01 22.20
CA TRP A 68 2.52 6.57 21.21
C TRP A 68 2.66 8.08 21.37
N GLN A 69 3.88 8.60 21.24
CA GLN A 69 4.23 9.96 21.60
C GLN A 69 4.38 10.84 20.37
N ILE A 70 3.63 11.94 20.31
CA ILE A 70 3.79 12.97 19.30
C ILE A 70 4.97 13.86 19.69
N ASN A 71 5.92 13.98 18.78
CA ASN A 71 7.15 14.74 18.95
C ASN A 71 6.98 16.19 18.52
N LYS A 72 7.91 17.06 18.94
CA LYS A 72 7.89 18.49 18.57
C LYS A 72 8.04 18.76 17.08
N ASP A 73 8.60 17.81 16.32
CA ASP A 73 8.76 17.88 14.86
C ASP A 73 7.54 17.39 14.08
N GLY A 74 6.42 17.12 14.77
CA GLY A 74 5.19 16.62 14.16
C GLY A 74 5.23 15.15 13.80
N SER A 75 6.24 14.39 14.20
CA SER A 75 6.26 12.95 14.05
C SER A 75 5.63 12.25 15.26
N VAL A 76 5.23 10.98 15.11
CA VAL A 76 4.83 10.13 16.23
C VAL A 76 5.81 8.96 16.37
N THR A 77 6.26 8.69 17.59
CA THR A 77 7.18 7.59 17.89
C THR A 77 6.45 6.44 18.56
N VAL A 78 6.73 5.22 18.09
CA VAL A 78 6.24 3.97 18.64
C VAL A 78 6.72 3.83 20.09
N VAL A 79 5.79 3.58 21.00
CA VAL A 79 6.08 3.15 22.36
C VAL A 79 5.79 1.66 22.45
N PHE A 80 6.75 0.90 22.95
CA PHE A 80 6.60 -0.55 23.09
C PHE A 80 5.64 -0.88 24.22
N ASP A 81 4.50 -1.38 23.85
CA ASP A 81 3.43 -1.84 24.74
C ASP A 81 2.80 -3.13 24.21
N ASP A 82 1.78 -3.62 24.86
CA ASP A 82 1.06 -4.85 24.51
C ASP A 82 -0.14 -4.64 23.56
N THR A 83 -0.25 -3.45 22.94
CA THR A 83 -1.37 -3.12 22.04
C THR A 83 -1.18 -3.64 20.61
N GLY A 84 0.02 -4.12 20.27
CA GLY A 84 0.38 -4.55 18.91
C GLY A 84 0.46 -3.41 17.90
N GLY A 85 0.34 -2.16 18.36
CA GLY A 85 0.39 -0.95 17.58
C GLY A 85 -0.93 -0.18 17.55
N ILE A 86 -1.09 0.65 16.53
CA ILE A 86 -2.31 1.44 16.32
C ILE A 86 -2.95 1.11 14.97
N GLU A 87 -4.26 1.29 14.89
CA GLU A 87 -5.03 1.16 13.66
C GLU A 87 -6.02 2.30 13.52
N THR A 88 -6.41 2.60 12.29
CA THR A 88 -7.42 3.62 12.03
C THR A 88 -8.78 3.21 12.60
N LYS A 89 -9.57 4.20 13.06
CA LYS A 89 -10.95 3.97 13.49
C LYS A 89 -11.86 3.69 12.29
N GLU A 90 -11.54 4.29 11.15
CA GLU A 90 -12.22 4.07 9.87
C GLU A 90 -11.62 2.89 9.13
N ASN A 91 -12.44 2.25 8.30
CA ASN A 91 -12.06 1.14 7.44
C ASN A 91 -11.89 1.64 6.00
N PHE A 92 -10.95 1.06 5.27
CA PHE A 92 -10.62 1.40 3.89
C PHE A 92 -10.63 0.17 3.00
N GLY A 93 -11.07 0.37 1.75
CA GLY A 93 -11.00 -0.58 0.67
C GLY A 93 -9.73 -0.41 -0.17
N SER A 94 -9.89 -0.42 -1.50
CA SER A 94 -8.80 -0.10 -2.42
C SER A 94 -8.38 1.36 -2.29
N GLY A 95 -7.08 1.64 -2.35
CA GLY A 95 -6.60 3.01 -2.12
C GLY A 95 -5.13 3.21 -2.47
N GLN A 96 -4.76 4.47 -2.50
CA GLN A 96 -3.38 4.94 -2.48
C GLN A 96 -3.06 5.40 -1.07
N LEU A 97 -2.14 4.73 -0.39
CA LEU A 97 -1.64 5.09 0.94
C LEU A 97 -0.24 5.67 0.82
N HIS A 98 -0.04 6.82 1.43
CA HIS A 98 1.30 7.38 1.68
C HIS A 98 1.61 7.31 3.17
N VAL A 99 2.83 6.92 3.49
CA VAL A 99 3.35 6.91 4.87
C VAL A 99 4.83 7.22 4.88
N GLU A 100 5.23 8.22 5.68
CA GLU A 100 6.63 8.47 5.97
C GLU A 100 7.03 7.84 7.30
N TRP A 101 8.20 7.21 7.32
CA TRP A 101 8.72 6.52 8.49
C TRP A 101 10.23 6.70 8.64
N LYS A 102 10.72 6.55 9.86
CA LYS A 102 12.13 6.72 10.19
C LYS A 102 12.55 5.68 11.23
N THR A 103 13.62 4.94 10.91
CA THR A 103 14.24 4.00 11.85
C THR A 103 15.04 4.72 12.91
N SER A 104 15.31 4.05 14.02
CA SER A 104 16.26 4.53 15.04
C SER A 104 17.66 4.67 14.46
N GLU A 105 18.43 5.63 14.95
CA GLU A 105 19.88 5.74 14.71
C GLU A 105 20.68 4.66 15.44
N ASP A 106 20.07 4.01 16.46
CA ASP A 106 20.68 2.90 17.17
C ASP A 106 20.73 1.64 16.31
N THR A 107 21.95 1.29 15.88
CA THR A 107 22.24 0.12 15.06
C THR A 107 22.79 -1.06 15.84
N SER A 108 22.69 -1.04 17.17
CA SER A 108 23.17 -2.12 18.06
C SER A 108 22.44 -3.44 17.87
N PHE A 109 21.18 -3.36 17.43
CA PHE A 109 20.38 -4.53 17.07
C PHE A 109 20.69 -5.02 15.65
N THR A 110 20.36 -6.27 15.37
CA THR A 110 20.59 -6.91 14.07
C THR A 110 19.35 -7.65 13.58
N ASN A 111 19.30 -7.94 12.28
CA ASN A 111 18.23 -8.73 11.68
C ASN A 111 16.83 -8.14 12.00
N GLN A 112 15.85 -8.95 12.32
CA GLN A 112 14.46 -8.54 12.61
C GLN A 112 14.27 -7.73 13.92
N LYS A 113 15.33 -7.52 14.69
CA LYS A 113 15.29 -6.67 15.89
C LYS A 113 15.68 -5.21 15.61
N ARG A 114 16.09 -4.89 14.39
CA ARG A 114 16.60 -3.57 14.03
C ARG A 114 15.51 -2.71 13.42
N SER A 115 14.83 -1.93 14.28
CA SER A 115 13.70 -1.06 13.92
C SER A 115 12.61 -1.78 13.10
N ASN A 116 12.00 -2.79 13.71
CA ASN A 116 10.95 -3.59 13.07
C ASN A 116 9.56 -2.98 13.32
N SER A 117 8.78 -2.90 12.26
CA SER A 117 7.39 -2.50 12.23
C SER A 117 6.74 -3.02 10.95
N GLY A 118 5.50 -2.63 10.68
CA GLY A 118 4.79 -2.95 9.44
C GLY A 118 3.62 -2.01 9.21
N VAL A 119 3.32 -1.77 7.94
CA VAL A 119 2.10 -1.10 7.49
C VAL A 119 1.13 -2.17 7.03
N PHE A 120 -0.02 -2.27 7.69
CA PHE A 120 -1.04 -3.27 7.37
C PHE A 120 -2.22 -2.61 6.67
N LEU A 121 -2.52 -3.04 5.45
CA LEU A 121 -3.75 -2.71 4.73
C LEU A 121 -4.85 -3.68 5.18
N GLN A 122 -6.04 -3.12 5.49
CA GLN A 122 -7.19 -3.85 6.05
C GLN A 122 -6.85 -4.66 7.32
N GLY A 123 -5.80 -4.22 8.07
CA GLY A 123 -5.32 -4.89 9.27
C GLY A 123 -4.72 -6.29 9.04
N ARG A 124 -4.50 -6.71 7.78
CA ARG A 124 -4.19 -8.10 7.40
C ARG A 124 -2.98 -8.25 6.47
N TYR A 125 -2.73 -7.29 5.60
CA TYR A 125 -1.78 -7.39 4.49
C TYR A 125 -0.63 -6.44 4.72
N GLU A 126 0.54 -6.96 5.02
CA GLU A 126 1.67 -6.20 5.53
C GLU A 126 2.69 -5.86 4.46
N ILE A 127 3.06 -4.58 4.41
CA ILE A 127 4.31 -4.11 3.83
C ILE A 127 5.28 -3.87 4.99
N GLN A 128 6.37 -4.65 5.00
CA GLN A 128 7.36 -4.65 6.08
C GLN A 128 8.09 -3.32 6.21
N ILE A 129 8.26 -2.86 7.45
CA ILE A 129 9.19 -1.80 7.83
C ILE A 129 10.33 -2.41 8.65
N LEU A 130 11.56 -2.13 8.26
CA LEU A 130 12.77 -2.61 8.92
C LEU A 130 13.93 -1.68 8.60
N ASP A 131 14.92 -1.55 9.47
CA ASP A 131 16.20 -1.01 9.05
C ASP A 131 16.97 -2.05 8.24
N SER A 132 16.83 -1.95 6.93
CA SER A 132 17.48 -2.83 5.95
C SER A 132 18.70 -2.20 5.28
N TYR A 133 19.13 -1.01 5.75
CA TYR A 133 20.34 -0.38 5.23
C TYR A 133 21.58 -1.13 5.71
N LYS A 134 22.25 -1.84 4.78
CA LYS A 134 23.42 -2.67 5.09
C LYS A 134 23.21 -3.62 6.29
N SER A 135 21.97 -4.07 6.49
CA SER A 135 21.57 -4.94 7.59
C SER A 135 20.98 -6.23 7.04
N PRO A 136 21.73 -7.33 7.05
CA PRO A 136 21.27 -8.61 6.53
C PRO A 136 20.10 -9.18 7.33
N THR A 137 19.09 -9.67 6.62
CA THR A 137 17.97 -10.45 7.15
C THR A 137 17.46 -11.41 6.06
N TYR A 138 16.46 -12.25 6.36
CA TYR A 138 15.82 -13.01 5.31
C TYR A 138 15.11 -12.08 4.33
N VAL A 139 15.33 -12.30 3.04
CA VAL A 139 15.04 -11.34 1.98
C VAL A 139 13.54 -11.02 1.79
N ASN A 140 12.64 -11.94 2.14
CA ASN A 140 11.19 -11.72 2.13
C ASN A 140 10.64 -11.18 3.46
N GLY A 141 11.51 -10.66 4.32
CA GLY A 141 11.18 -9.94 5.57
C GLY A 141 12.02 -8.68 5.75
N GLN A 142 12.71 -8.22 4.70
CA GLN A 142 13.38 -6.92 4.69
C GLN A 142 12.37 -5.78 4.47
N ALA A 143 12.80 -4.53 4.62
CA ALA A 143 11.98 -3.36 4.31
C ALA A 143 11.37 -3.46 2.92
N GLY A 144 10.07 -3.18 2.82
CA GLY A 144 9.30 -3.22 1.58
C GLY A 144 8.83 -4.60 1.14
N SER A 145 9.17 -5.69 1.83
CA SER A 145 8.59 -6.99 1.50
C SER A 145 7.07 -6.99 1.68
N VAL A 146 6.31 -7.61 0.80
CA VAL A 146 5.02 -8.18 1.19
C VAL A 146 5.36 -9.34 2.10
N TYR A 147 5.26 -9.13 3.42
CA TYR A 147 5.93 -9.94 4.44
C TYR A 147 5.71 -11.45 4.24
N LYS A 148 6.84 -12.17 4.06
CA LYS A 148 6.93 -13.61 3.78
C LYS A 148 6.19 -14.10 2.52
N GLN A 149 5.68 -13.16 1.68
CA GLN A 149 5.07 -13.51 0.40
C GLN A 149 5.97 -13.12 -0.78
N TYR A 150 6.46 -11.87 -0.82
CA TYR A 150 7.29 -11.37 -1.93
C TYR A 150 8.50 -10.59 -1.45
N ILE A 151 9.59 -10.79 -2.16
CA ILE A 151 10.83 -10.02 -2.01
C ILE A 151 10.68 -8.73 -2.81
N PRO A 152 11.07 -7.54 -2.30
CA PRO A 152 11.08 -6.33 -3.10
C PRO A 152 12.10 -6.44 -4.24
N LEU A 153 11.80 -5.80 -5.38
CA LEU A 153 12.67 -5.81 -6.58
C LEU A 153 14.07 -5.27 -6.28
N VAL A 154 14.18 -4.30 -5.38
CA VAL A 154 15.44 -3.71 -4.92
C VAL A 154 15.30 -3.28 -3.46
N ASN A 155 16.42 -3.15 -2.75
CA ASN A 155 16.47 -2.52 -1.44
C ASN A 155 16.72 -1.01 -1.61
N ALA A 156 15.68 -0.20 -1.44
CA ALA A 156 15.71 1.26 -1.56
C ALA A 156 15.86 1.98 -0.20
N SER A 157 16.28 1.26 0.86
CA SER A 157 16.40 1.79 2.22
C SER A 157 17.44 2.90 2.31
N ARG A 158 17.09 3.99 2.99
CA ARG A 158 18.00 5.04 3.42
C ARG A 158 18.73 4.63 4.71
N LYS A 159 19.71 5.43 5.11
CA LYS A 159 20.46 5.20 6.35
C LYS A 159 19.56 5.29 7.58
N PRO A 160 19.90 4.60 8.69
CA PRO A 160 19.24 4.78 9.97
C PRO A 160 19.12 6.26 10.35
N GLY A 161 17.99 6.65 10.91
CA GLY A 161 17.69 8.05 11.27
C GLY A 161 17.22 8.95 10.12
N GLU A 162 17.30 8.51 8.87
CA GLU A 162 16.76 9.26 7.73
C GLU A 162 15.28 8.92 7.50
N TRP A 163 14.48 9.95 7.15
CA TRP A 163 13.08 9.77 6.75
C TRP A 163 12.98 9.02 5.42
N GLN A 164 12.06 8.09 5.36
CA GLN A 164 11.76 7.25 4.20
C GLN A 164 10.26 7.30 3.93
N SER A 165 9.83 6.98 2.72
CA SER A 165 8.42 6.94 2.36
C SER A 165 8.04 5.62 1.69
N TYR A 166 6.82 5.18 1.95
CA TYR A 166 6.10 4.25 1.10
C TYR A 166 4.93 4.96 0.43
N ASP A 167 4.80 4.75 -0.88
CA ASP A 167 3.61 5.02 -1.65
C ASP A 167 3.06 3.66 -2.10
N ILE A 168 1.89 3.29 -1.58
CA ILE A 168 1.30 1.97 -1.72
C ILE A 168 -0.02 2.09 -2.47
N ILE A 169 -0.10 1.54 -3.68
CA ILE A 169 -1.37 1.32 -4.37
C ILE A 169 -1.86 -0.07 -3.98
N PHE A 170 -2.99 -0.10 -3.30
CA PHE A 170 -3.62 -1.31 -2.81
C PHE A 170 -4.93 -1.57 -3.55
N ASP A 171 -5.01 -2.70 -4.22
CA ASP A 171 -6.22 -3.23 -4.81
C ASP A 171 -6.77 -4.30 -3.85
N ALA A 172 -7.88 -4.00 -3.19
CA ALA A 172 -8.42 -4.89 -2.16
C ALA A 172 -8.99 -6.19 -2.77
N PRO A 173 -8.75 -7.36 -2.16
CA PRO A 173 -9.41 -8.57 -2.56
C PRO A 173 -10.91 -8.48 -2.29
N LYS A 174 -11.73 -9.17 -3.11
CA LYS A 174 -13.18 -9.24 -2.91
C LYS A 174 -13.63 -10.67 -2.66
N PHE A 175 -14.59 -10.82 -1.76
CA PHE A 175 -15.18 -12.10 -1.39
C PHE A 175 -16.70 -12.05 -1.64
N ASN A 176 -17.30 -13.18 -1.98
CA ASN A 176 -18.75 -13.30 -2.09
C ASN A 176 -19.39 -13.65 -0.73
N SER A 177 -20.71 -13.77 -0.72
CA SER A 177 -21.48 -14.12 0.49
C SER A 177 -21.10 -15.47 1.10
N ASP A 178 -20.58 -16.40 0.29
CA ASP A 178 -20.14 -17.73 0.75
C ASP A 178 -18.71 -17.72 1.29
N GLY A 179 -18.07 -16.55 1.36
CA GLY A 179 -16.69 -16.39 1.83
C GLY A 179 -15.62 -16.78 0.81
N LYS A 180 -16.00 -17.03 -0.44
CA LYS A 180 -15.04 -17.36 -1.51
C LYS A 180 -14.44 -16.09 -2.09
N LYS A 181 -13.11 -16.06 -2.24
CA LYS A 181 -12.41 -14.96 -2.94
C LYS A 181 -12.82 -14.96 -4.43
N ILE A 182 -13.42 -13.86 -4.90
CA ILE A 182 -13.87 -13.65 -6.28
C ILE A 182 -13.00 -12.67 -7.06
N LYS A 183 -12.21 -11.84 -6.37
CA LYS A 183 -11.17 -10.98 -6.96
C LYS A 183 -9.93 -11.06 -6.07
N SER A 184 -8.76 -11.27 -6.67
CA SER A 184 -7.48 -11.16 -5.96
C SER A 184 -7.18 -9.72 -5.60
N GLY A 185 -6.47 -9.51 -4.49
CA GLY A 185 -5.88 -8.23 -4.16
C GLY A 185 -4.49 -8.10 -4.75
N TYR A 186 -4.03 -6.84 -4.94
CA TYR A 186 -2.70 -6.57 -5.51
C TYR A 186 -2.04 -5.41 -4.80
N PHE A 187 -0.72 -5.43 -4.82
CA PHE A 187 0.12 -4.31 -4.40
C PHE A 187 0.98 -3.79 -5.55
N THR A 188 1.01 -2.45 -5.68
CA THR A 188 2.10 -1.72 -6.34
C THR A 188 2.71 -0.80 -5.29
N VAL A 189 4.02 -0.89 -5.04
CA VAL A 189 4.67 -0.19 -3.94
C VAL A 189 5.92 0.53 -4.42
N PHE A 190 6.01 1.80 -4.04
CA PHE A 190 7.23 2.59 -4.17
C PHE A 190 7.84 2.81 -2.78
N HIS A 191 9.14 2.65 -2.68
CA HIS A 191 9.94 2.97 -1.51
C HIS A 191 10.91 4.08 -1.87
N ASN A 192 10.78 5.25 -1.25
CA ASN A 192 11.56 6.45 -1.58
C ASN A 192 11.49 6.83 -3.08
N GLY A 193 10.32 6.67 -3.70
CA GLY A 193 10.12 6.90 -5.13
C GLY A 193 10.61 5.79 -6.06
N VAL A 194 11.21 4.73 -5.54
CA VAL A 194 11.69 3.58 -6.31
C VAL A 194 10.65 2.46 -6.30
N LEU A 195 10.24 1.97 -7.47
CA LEU A 195 9.31 0.86 -7.60
C LEU A 195 9.92 -0.43 -7.02
N ILE A 196 9.29 -0.98 -6.00
CA ILE A 196 9.74 -2.23 -5.33
C ILE A 196 8.77 -3.40 -5.50
N HIS A 197 7.50 -3.13 -5.79
CA HIS A 197 6.52 -4.12 -6.22
C HIS A 197 5.69 -3.56 -7.37
N ASN A 198 5.53 -4.32 -8.44
CA ASN A 198 4.73 -3.96 -9.61
C ASN A 198 3.55 -4.92 -9.74
N HIS A 199 2.38 -4.51 -9.21
CA HIS A 199 1.13 -5.26 -9.32
C HIS A 199 1.26 -6.74 -8.91
N VAL A 200 1.83 -6.99 -7.72
CA VAL A 200 2.00 -8.35 -7.18
C VAL A 200 0.73 -8.83 -6.49
N GLU A 201 0.31 -10.06 -6.75
CA GLU A 201 -0.90 -10.63 -6.16
C GLU A 201 -0.70 -10.89 -4.65
N ILE A 202 -1.69 -10.53 -3.84
CA ILE A 202 -1.72 -10.83 -2.41
C ILE A 202 -2.21 -12.27 -2.23
N LEU A 203 -1.34 -13.15 -1.77
CA LEU A 203 -1.63 -14.58 -1.61
C LEU A 203 -2.61 -14.85 -0.46
N GLY A 204 -2.69 -13.93 0.50
CA GLY A 204 -3.57 -14.00 1.67
C GLY A 204 -3.06 -13.15 2.82
N THR A 205 -3.60 -13.35 4.02
CA THR A 205 -3.20 -12.63 5.24
C THR A 205 -1.71 -12.82 5.54
N THR A 206 -1.09 -11.79 6.14
CA THR A 206 0.28 -11.89 6.65
C THR A 206 0.32 -12.84 7.83
N GLU A 207 1.18 -13.88 7.74
CA GLU A 207 1.38 -14.87 8.78
C GLU A 207 2.85 -14.89 9.22
N ASN A 208 3.08 -14.87 10.54
CA ASN A 208 4.43 -15.08 11.05
C ASN A 208 4.87 -16.55 10.89
N VAL A 209 3.93 -17.47 10.99
CA VAL A 209 4.16 -18.92 10.84
C VAL A 209 3.10 -19.52 9.95
N GLY A 210 3.53 -20.30 8.97
CA GLY A 210 2.65 -20.98 8.01
C GLY A 210 2.34 -20.15 6.76
N PRO A 211 1.53 -20.70 5.84
CA PRO A 211 1.18 -20.05 4.58
C PRO A 211 0.12 -18.95 4.79
N PRO A 212 0.07 -17.96 3.89
CA PRO A 212 -1.02 -16.97 3.84
C PRO A 212 -2.41 -17.63 3.78
N LYS A 213 -3.41 -16.99 4.42
CA LYS A 213 -4.78 -17.50 4.50
C LYS A 213 -5.74 -16.59 3.74
N ASN A 214 -6.68 -17.17 3.00
CA ASN A 214 -7.78 -16.44 2.37
C ASN A 214 -9.00 -16.46 3.30
N ILE A 215 -9.02 -15.53 4.27
CA ILE A 215 -10.13 -15.35 5.21
C ILE A 215 -11.03 -14.25 4.65
N SER A 216 -12.33 -14.54 4.46
CA SER A 216 -13.32 -13.57 3.98
C SER A 216 -13.44 -12.37 4.90
N HIS A 217 -13.45 -11.18 4.31
CA HIS A 217 -13.64 -9.92 5.02
C HIS A 217 -14.14 -8.83 4.06
N GLY A 218 -14.61 -7.72 4.59
CA GLY A 218 -14.85 -6.47 3.88
C GLY A 218 -13.68 -5.50 4.07
N ASP A 219 -13.97 -4.21 3.92
CA ASP A 219 -13.01 -3.15 4.22
C ASP A 219 -12.50 -3.24 5.65
N GLY A 220 -11.29 -2.79 5.89
CA GLY A 220 -10.65 -2.89 7.18
C GLY A 220 -9.70 -1.73 7.47
N PRO A 221 -9.20 -1.63 8.71
CA PRO A 221 -8.35 -0.52 9.12
C PRO A 221 -6.97 -0.57 8.46
N ILE A 222 -6.35 0.60 8.34
CA ILE A 222 -4.90 0.72 8.13
C ILE A 222 -4.25 0.65 9.50
N ALA A 223 -3.21 -0.20 9.65
CA ALA A 223 -2.54 -0.32 10.94
C ALA A 223 -1.03 -0.17 10.84
N LEU A 224 -0.44 0.36 11.90
CA LEU A 224 1.00 0.50 12.11
C LEU A 224 1.40 -0.38 13.29
N GLN A 225 2.37 -1.26 13.05
CA GLN A 225 2.75 -2.26 14.04
C GLN A 225 3.67 -1.66 15.12
N ASN A 226 3.43 -2.08 16.35
CA ASN A 226 4.37 -2.01 17.45
C ASN A 226 5.13 -3.35 17.53
N HIS A 227 6.44 -3.33 17.32
CA HIS A 227 7.29 -4.50 17.46
C HIS A 227 8.47 -4.17 18.37
N CYS A 228 9.12 -5.17 18.97
CA CYS A 228 10.18 -4.98 19.94
C CYS A 228 11.41 -4.24 19.43
N CYS A 229 12.18 -3.80 20.37
CA CYS A 229 13.63 -3.64 20.41
C CYS A 229 14.12 -2.26 19.96
N SER A 230 13.82 -1.77 18.78
CA SER A 230 14.33 -0.49 18.28
C SER A 230 13.19 0.36 17.71
N GLN A 231 13.16 1.63 18.09
CA GLN A 231 12.04 2.53 17.80
C GLN A 231 11.90 2.88 16.31
N ILE A 232 10.64 3.15 15.93
CA ILE A 232 10.23 3.72 14.64
C ILE A 232 9.47 5.00 14.93
N SER A 233 9.63 5.99 14.06
CA SER A 233 8.78 7.18 14.03
C SER A 233 8.04 7.27 12.71
N PHE A 234 6.83 7.83 12.75
CA PHE A 234 5.96 8.04 11.59
C PHE A 234 5.56 9.51 11.46
N ARG A 235 5.29 9.96 10.25
CA ARG A 235 4.68 11.27 9.95
C ARG A 235 4.01 11.26 8.59
N ASN A 236 3.29 12.31 8.24
CA ASN A 236 2.69 12.53 6.91
C ASN A 236 1.97 11.28 6.38
N ILE A 237 0.89 10.87 7.07
CA ILE A 237 0.13 9.66 6.71
C ILE A 237 -1.20 10.09 6.13
N TRP A 238 -1.47 9.66 4.88
CA TRP A 238 -2.73 9.94 4.21
C TRP A 238 -3.14 8.84 3.26
N VAL A 239 -4.42 8.76 2.96
CA VAL A 239 -5.00 7.78 2.04
C VAL A 239 -5.93 8.46 1.05
N ARG A 240 -5.92 8.04 -0.22
CA ARG A 240 -6.94 8.31 -1.23
C ARG A 240 -7.66 7.01 -1.52
N GLU A 241 -8.99 7.01 -1.45
CA GLU A 241 -9.77 5.86 -1.88
C GLU A 241 -9.82 5.80 -3.41
N LEU A 242 -9.68 4.58 -3.93
CA LEU A 242 -9.81 4.28 -5.36
C LEU A 242 -11.11 3.52 -5.58
N ASN A 243 -12.04 4.17 -6.29
CA ASN A 243 -13.38 3.62 -6.63
C ASN A 243 -13.30 2.65 -7.81
#